data_b0a5f5885cb00f7cfc90da4ec452dc8a
#
_entry.id   b0a5f5885cb00f7cfc90da4ec452dc8a
#
_cell.length_a   1.000
_cell.length_b   1.000
_cell.length_c   1.000
_cell.angle_alpha   90.00
_cell.angle_beta   90.00
_cell.angle_gamma   90.00
#
_symmetry.space_group_name_H-M   'P 1'
#
loop_
_entity.id
_entity.type
_entity.pdbx_description
1 polymer ?
#
loop_
_entity_poly.entity_id
_entity_poly.type
_entity_poly.pdbx_seq_one_letter_code
_entity_poly.pdbx_strand_id
1 'polypeptide(L)'
;MLAGLVIIAVFGAALFFRFAHFIGSGPAGPQVNSKSFSSAWTERPVQLVGFGDSVTAGFGARKGYSYFDRLVKNPAEEFAEMQDVCLASVFPKFQSTNLAVSGSTSSEVMERQIRALKTNALDVLGVVVLTSGGNDIIHNYGRTPPREEAMYGASLAEVKPWIDDFDRRLDSILSQIEDRFPGGCEIFIANIFDPTDGLGDVERAGLPAWKDSMAVLEAYNDVLRRTAQSHPNTHLVDVHKAFLGHGIHSMEFWGAHFDRQDPHYWLFINLEDPNERGYDAIRRLFLLEMERSKDRFK
;
A
#
# COMPACT_ATOMS: atom_id res chain seq x y z
N MET A 1 44.18 -3.34 -18.68
CA MET A 1 42.87 -3.34 -19.35
C MET A 1 41.81 -4.06 -18.52
N LEU A 2 41.99 -5.29 -18.08
CA LEU A 2 41.00 -6.07 -17.34
C LEU A 2 40.54 -5.39 -16.02
N ALA A 3 41.50 -4.87 -15.22
CA ALA A 3 41.19 -4.16 -13.97
C ALA A 3 40.35 -2.89 -14.18
N GLY A 4 40.61 -2.15 -15.26
CA GLY A 4 39.81 -0.96 -15.60
C GLY A 4 38.35 -1.30 -15.97
N LEU A 5 38.16 -2.40 -16.70
CA LEU A 5 36.80 -2.88 -17.05
C LEU A 5 36.00 -3.35 -15.82
N VAL A 6 36.67 -4.02 -14.88
CA VAL A 6 36.04 -4.45 -13.62
C VAL A 6 35.64 -3.24 -12.77
N ILE A 7 36.51 -2.22 -12.67
CA ILE A 7 36.16 -0.99 -11.93
C ILE A 7 34.99 -0.27 -12.56
N ILE A 8 34.92 -0.15 -13.87
CA ILE A 8 33.82 0.48 -14.60
C ILE A 8 32.53 -0.32 -14.38
N ALA A 9 32.57 -1.66 -14.43
CA ALA A 9 31.41 -2.51 -14.21
C ALA A 9 30.88 -2.39 -12.77
N VAL A 10 31.75 -2.40 -11.77
CA VAL A 10 31.38 -2.25 -10.35
C VAL A 10 30.81 -0.86 -10.08
N PHE A 11 31.43 0.18 -10.63
CA PHE A 11 30.95 1.55 -10.48
C PHE A 11 29.61 1.75 -11.21
N GLY A 12 29.45 1.19 -12.42
CA GLY A 12 28.19 1.19 -13.15
C GLY A 12 27.07 0.45 -12.40
N ALA A 13 27.36 -0.72 -11.84
CA ALA A 13 26.41 -1.46 -11.00
C ALA A 13 26.05 -0.67 -9.73
N ALA A 14 27.02 -0.06 -9.06
CA ALA A 14 26.76 0.76 -7.88
C ALA A 14 25.90 1.99 -8.20
N LEU A 15 26.15 2.66 -9.33
CA LEU A 15 25.29 3.75 -9.81
C LEU A 15 23.88 3.27 -10.17
N PHE A 16 23.76 2.13 -10.87
CA PHE A 16 22.47 1.54 -11.20
C PHE A 16 21.66 1.24 -9.94
N PHE A 17 22.23 0.51 -8.98
CA PHE A 17 21.56 0.22 -7.72
C PHE A 17 21.27 1.48 -6.90
N ARG A 18 22.16 2.49 -6.93
CA ARG A 18 21.98 3.73 -6.16
C ARG A 18 20.90 4.64 -6.73
N PHE A 19 20.74 4.74 -8.04
CA PHE A 19 19.92 5.74 -8.69
C PHE A 19 18.74 5.21 -9.50
N ALA A 20 18.79 3.97 -9.97
CA ALA A 20 17.77 3.42 -10.86
C ALA A 20 16.93 2.32 -10.21
N HIS A 21 17.53 1.43 -9.39
CA HIS A 21 16.86 0.21 -8.98
C HIS A 21 16.39 0.22 -7.51
N PHE A 22 17.29 0.38 -6.53
CA PHE A 22 16.95 0.16 -5.12
C PHE A 22 16.79 1.42 -4.29
N ILE A 23 17.24 2.55 -4.75
CA ILE A 23 17.23 3.79 -3.98
C ILE A 23 16.50 4.85 -4.80
N GLY A 24 15.21 4.66 -4.97
CA GLY A 24 14.36 5.74 -5.44
C GLY A 24 14.35 6.85 -4.40
N SER A 25 15.18 7.86 -4.57
CA SER A 25 15.04 9.14 -3.88
C SER A 25 14.40 10.12 -4.86
N GLY A 26 13.40 10.83 -4.42
CA GLY A 26 12.69 11.79 -5.24
C GLY A 26 11.17 11.56 -5.19
N PRO A 27 10.41 12.54 -5.64
CA PRO A 27 8.96 12.43 -5.66
C PRO A 27 8.51 11.31 -6.60
N ALA A 28 7.42 10.65 -6.25
CA ALA A 28 6.83 9.59 -7.05
C ALA A 28 5.30 9.60 -6.94
N GLY A 29 4.63 9.11 -7.99
CA GLY A 29 3.18 9.07 -8.04
C GLY A 29 2.52 10.38 -8.44
N PRO A 30 1.19 10.45 -8.34
CA PRO A 30 0.41 11.57 -8.85
C PRO A 30 0.66 12.88 -8.09
N GLN A 31 0.40 14.00 -8.77
CA GLN A 31 0.45 15.30 -8.13
C GLN A 31 -0.76 15.50 -7.19
N VAL A 32 -0.51 16.10 -6.03
CA VAL A 32 -1.55 16.46 -5.05
C VAL A 32 -1.69 17.97 -5.01
N ASN A 33 -2.93 18.47 -5.02
CA ASN A 33 -3.18 19.89 -4.95
C ASN A 33 -3.00 20.42 -3.52
N SER A 34 -1.88 21.08 -3.26
CA SER A 34 -1.57 21.63 -1.92
C SER A 34 -2.61 22.64 -1.41
N LYS A 35 -3.33 23.34 -2.30
CA LYS A 35 -4.38 24.29 -1.90
C LYS A 35 -5.52 23.64 -1.13
N SER A 36 -5.81 22.36 -1.40
CA SER A 36 -6.85 21.62 -0.67
C SER A 36 -6.48 21.34 0.79
N PHE A 37 -5.19 21.46 1.12
CA PHE A 37 -4.66 21.22 2.47
C PHE A 37 -4.40 22.52 3.25
N SER A 38 -4.77 23.68 2.73
CA SER A 38 -4.54 24.98 3.37
C SER A 38 -5.61 25.38 4.40
N SER A 39 -6.67 24.58 4.57
CA SER A 39 -7.75 24.86 5.52
C SER A 39 -8.25 23.56 6.15
N ALA A 40 -8.79 23.67 7.34
CA ALA A 40 -9.37 22.52 8.06
C ALA A 40 -10.54 21.91 7.27
N TRP A 41 -10.58 20.58 7.22
CA TRP A 41 -11.68 19.82 6.61
C TRP A 41 -12.82 19.59 7.63
N THR A 42 -12.49 19.54 8.93
CA THR A 42 -13.44 19.41 10.01
C THR A 42 -12.90 20.03 11.31
N GLU A 43 -13.78 20.41 12.23
CA GLU A 43 -13.46 20.82 13.60
C GLU A 43 -13.62 19.68 14.63
N ARG A 44 -14.10 18.52 14.17
CA ARG A 44 -14.24 17.33 15.02
C ARG A 44 -12.87 16.81 15.46
N PRO A 45 -12.74 16.17 16.63
CA PRO A 45 -11.59 15.32 16.91
C PRO A 45 -11.50 14.18 15.88
N VAL A 46 -10.29 13.96 15.33
CA VAL A 46 -10.04 12.93 14.32
C VAL A 46 -9.00 11.95 14.82
N GLN A 47 -9.31 10.65 14.72
CA GLN A 47 -8.38 9.55 14.99
C GLN A 47 -8.05 8.84 13.67
N LEU A 48 -6.80 8.99 13.20
CA LEU A 48 -6.27 8.15 12.13
C LEU A 48 -5.80 6.81 12.69
N VAL A 49 -6.23 5.72 12.08
CA VAL A 49 -5.73 4.38 12.43
C VAL A 49 -5.23 3.66 11.19
N GLY A 50 -4.01 3.12 11.28
CA GLY A 50 -3.44 2.21 10.29
C GLY A 50 -3.64 0.75 10.71
N PHE A 51 -4.24 -0.04 9.84
CA PHE A 51 -4.30 -1.50 9.94
C PHE A 51 -3.64 -2.14 8.73
N GLY A 52 -3.19 -3.36 8.88
CA GLY A 52 -2.71 -4.17 7.77
C GLY A 52 -1.34 -4.80 8.00
N ASP A 53 -0.61 -4.89 6.91
CA ASP A 53 0.65 -5.63 6.80
C ASP A 53 1.89 -4.71 6.84
N SER A 54 2.99 -5.20 6.26
CA SER A 54 4.27 -4.49 6.17
C SER A 54 4.16 -3.15 5.45
N VAL A 55 3.30 -3.02 4.47
CA VAL A 55 3.11 -1.77 3.71
C VAL A 55 2.60 -0.66 4.62
N THR A 56 1.56 -0.92 5.43
CA THR A 56 1.07 0.06 6.42
C THR A 56 2.01 0.21 7.61
N ALA A 57 2.68 -0.87 8.03
CA ALA A 57 3.69 -0.80 9.09
C ALA A 57 4.93 0.01 8.68
N GLY A 58 5.17 0.18 7.36
CA GLY A 58 6.28 0.97 6.82
C GLY A 58 7.60 0.21 6.75
N PHE A 59 7.55 -1.10 6.46
CA PHE A 59 8.75 -1.94 6.35
C PHE A 59 9.71 -1.39 5.29
N GLY A 60 11.00 -1.34 5.60
CA GLY A 60 12.03 -0.86 4.68
C GLY A 60 12.13 0.67 4.52
N ALA A 61 11.15 1.43 4.99
CA ALA A 61 11.23 2.89 4.99
C ALA A 61 12.14 3.41 6.11
N ARG A 62 12.82 4.53 5.87
CA ARG A 62 13.45 5.29 6.95
C ARG A 62 12.37 5.75 7.94
N LYS A 63 12.75 5.91 9.20
CA LYS A 63 11.84 6.45 10.23
C LYS A 63 11.25 7.79 9.80
N GLY A 64 9.92 7.89 9.78
CA GLY A 64 9.19 9.08 9.34
C GLY A 64 8.95 9.17 7.82
N TYR A 65 9.33 8.15 7.05
CA TYR A 65 9.21 8.14 5.58
C TYR A 65 8.29 7.03 5.04
N SER A 66 7.66 6.23 5.92
CA SER A 66 6.55 5.38 5.46
C SER A 66 5.40 6.22 4.93
N TYR A 67 4.52 5.63 4.14
CA TYR A 67 3.34 6.36 3.68
C TYR A 67 2.46 6.81 4.85
N PHE A 68 2.31 5.96 5.88
CA PHE A 68 1.53 6.28 7.06
C PHE A 68 2.12 7.47 7.83
N ASP A 69 3.43 7.46 8.10
CA ASP A 69 4.10 8.58 8.79
C ASP A 69 3.89 9.90 8.03
N ARG A 70 4.05 9.86 6.70
CA ARG A 70 3.92 11.04 5.83
C ARG A 70 2.46 11.47 5.61
N LEU A 71 1.48 10.56 5.77
CA LEU A 71 0.06 10.95 5.90
C LEU A 71 -0.16 11.76 7.18
N VAL A 72 0.43 11.33 8.29
CA VAL A 72 0.30 12.01 9.58
C VAL A 72 0.93 13.40 9.53
N LYS A 73 2.21 13.46 9.15
CA LYS A 73 2.99 14.71 9.15
C LYS A 73 4.16 14.62 8.18
N ASN A 74 4.48 15.72 7.52
CA ASN A 74 5.65 15.81 6.68
C ASN A 74 6.95 15.62 7.49
N PRO A 75 7.96 14.87 6.98
CA PRO A 75 9.30 14.85 7.52
C PRO A 75 10.00 16.20 7.32
N ALA A 76 11.13 16.41 8.01
CA ALA A 76 11.89 17.65 7.90
C ALA A 76 12.41 17.94 6.48
N GLU A 77 12.74 16.86 5.74
CA GLU A 77 13.25 16.93 4.36
C GLU A 77 12.14 16.51 3.37
N GLU A 78 10.98 17.14 3.46
CA GLU A 78 9.88 16.86 2.54
C GLU A 78 10.09 17.52 1.18
N PHE A 79 9.53 16.94 0.11
CA PHE A 79 9.50 17.54 -1.23
C PHE A 79 8.76 18.88 -1.22
N ALA A 80 9.28 19.85 -1.95
CA ALA A 80 8.74 21.23 -1.93
C ALA A 80 7.24 21.30 -2.29
N GLU A 81 6.79 20.48 -3.24
CA GLU A 81 5.39 20.42 -3.67
C GLU A 81 4.47 19.69 -2.66
N MET A 82 5.05 19.02 -1.67
CA MET A 82 4.32 18.29 -0.63
C MET A 82 4.45 18.93 0.75
N GLN A 83 5.06 20.10 0.85
CA GLN A 83 5.11 20.86 2.10
C GLN A 83 3.70 21.18 2.56
N ASP A 84 3.41 20.90 3.84
CA ASP A 84 2.10 21.05 4.48
C ASP A 84 0.96 20.22 3.87
N VAL A 85 1.28 19.26 2.98
CA VAL A 85 0.33 18.31 2.40
C VAL A 85 0.32 17.04 3.25
N CYS A 86 -0.39 17.10 4.37
CA CYS A 86 -0.56 16.01 5.32
C CYS A 86 -1.83 16.22 6.15
N LEU A 87 -2.27 15.19 6.89
CA LEU A 87 -3.52 15.24 7.65
C LEU A 87 -3.45 16.15 8.88
N ALA A 88 -2.27 16.34 9.47
CA ALA A 88 -2.10 17.33 10.55
C ALA A 88 -2.38 18.77 10.12
N SER A 89 -2.29 19.08 8.82
CA SER A 89 -2.59 20.42 8.28
C SER A 89 -4.10 20.67 8.17
N VAL A 90 -4.92 19.62 8.06
CA VAL A 90 -6.36 19.74 7.80
C VAL A 90 -7.25 19.25 8.95
N PHE A 91 -6.67 18.60 9.97
CA PHE A 91 -7.37 18.14 11.16
C PHE A 91 -6.77 18.79 12.43
N PRO A 92 -7.34 19.91 12.90
CA PRO A 92 -6.78 20.66 14.04
C PRO A 92 -6.71 19.84 15.37
N LYS A 93 -7.65 18.88 15.56
CA LYS A 93 -7.70 18.00 16.72
C LYS A 93 -7.38 16.56 16.26
N PHE A 94 -6.13 16.29 15.90
CA PHE A 94 -5.69 15.09 15.22
C PHE A 94 -4.83 14.18 16.10
N GLN A 95 -5.17 12.90 16.11
CA GLN A 95 -4.37 11.84 16.70
C GLN A 95 -4.17 10.71 15.69
N SER A 96 -3.10 9.94 15.83
CA SER A 96 -2.82 8.80 14.95
C SER A 96 -2.27 7.62 15.73
N THR A 97 -2.62 6.42 15.28
CA THR A 97 -2.11 5.15 15.79
C THR A 97 -1.91 4.19 14.63
N ASN A 98 -0.71 3.66 14.47
CA ASN A 98 -0.45 2.58 13.50
C ASN A 98 -0.47 1.25 14.26
N LEU A 99 -1.44 0.38 13.94
CA LEU A 99 -1.60 -0.96 14.51
C LEU A 99 -1.19 -2.06 13.52
N ALA A 100 -0.75 -1.69 12.32
CA ALA A 100 -0.30 -2.63 11.32
C ALA A 100 0.95 -3.39 11.76
N VAL A 101 1.02 -4.66 11.37
CA VAL A 101 2.14 -5.55 11.73
C VAL A 101 2.66 -6.22 10.46
N SER A 102 3.97 -6.10 10.21
CA SER A 102 4.60 -6.73 9.05
C SER A 102 4.35 -8.24 9.03
N GLY A 103 3.99 -8.76 7.86
CA GLY A 103 3.66 -10.17 7.66
C GLY A 103 2.22 -10.55 8.01
N SER A 104 1.39 -9.64 8.51
CA SER A 104 0.02 -9.98 8.88
C SER A 104 -0.82 -10.39 7.68
N THR A 105 -1.57 -11.47 7.85
CA THR A 105 -2.67 -11.89 6.98
C THR A 105 -3.96 -11.16 7.35
N SER A 106 -4.99 -11.30 6.53
CA SER A 106 -6.30 -10.70 6.82
C SER A 106 -6.94 -11.22 8.12
N SER A 107 -6.73 -12.50 8.48
CA SER A 107 -7.15 -13.03 9.78
C SER A 107 -6.46 -12.35 10.95
N GLU A 108 -5.17 -12.09 10.86
CA GLU A 108 -4.42 -11.40 11.92
C GLU A 108 -4.81 -9.94 12.06
N VAL A 109 -5.16 -9.26 10.96
CA VAL A 109 -5.77 -7.92 11.02
C VAL A 109 -7.04 -7.96 11.88
N MET A 110 -7.94 -8.89 11.57
CA MET A 110 -9.23 -9.03 12.27
C MET A 110 -9.05 -9.44 13.74
N GLU A 111 -8.24 -10.46 14.00
CA GLU A 111 -8.17 -11.10 15.31
C GLU A 111 -7.29 -10.36 16.32
N ARG A 112 -6.28 -9.63 15.85
CA ARG A 112 -5.28 -8.99 16.70
C ARG A 112 -5.33 -7.47 16.62
N GLN A 113 -5.25 -6.89 15.42
CA GLN A 113 -5.07 -5.45 15.27
C GLN A 113 -6.35 -4.69 15.62
N ILE A 114 -7.52 -5.09 15.08
CA ILE A 114 -8.80 -4.43 15.39
C ILE A 114 -9.16 -4.58 16.86
N ARG A 115 -8.87 -5.73 17.47
CA ARG A 115 -9.10 -5.94 18.91
C ARG A 115 -8.23 -5.06 19.81
N ALA A 116 -7.06 -4.65 19.32
CA ALA A 116 -6.19 -3.73 20.06
C ALA A 116 -6.72 -2.29 20.07
N LEU A 117 -7.59 -1.93 19.09
CA LEU A 117 -8.20 -0.60 19.04
C LEU A 117 -9.36 -0.52 20.05
N LYS A 118 -9.28 0.44 20.97
CA LYS A 118 -10.38 0.77 21.88
C LYS A 118 -11.49 1.50 21.13
N THR A 119 -12.74 1.33 21.58
CA THR A 119 -13.86 2.12 21.06
C THR A 119 -13.64 3.61 21.40
N ASN A 120 -13.81 4.44 20.39
CA ASN A 120 -13.64 5.89 20.49
C ASN A 120 -14.89 6.58 21.08
N ALA A 121 -14.76 7.83 21.48
CA ALA A 121 -15.90 8.64 21.92
C ALA A 121 -16.80 9.01 20.71
N LEU A 122 -18.07 9.32 20.99
CA LEU A 122 -19.08 9.61 19.95
C LEU A 122 -18.78 10.85 19.10
N ASP A 123 -18.00 11.80 19.63
CA ASP A 123 -17.60 13.01 18.90
C ASP A 123 -16.38 12.80 17.99
N VAL A 124 -15.65 11.69 18.17
CA VAL A 124 -14.45 11.37 17.39
C VAL A 124 -14.83 10.78 16.02
N LEU A 125 -14.28 11.35 14.96
CA LEU A 125 -14.35 10.81 13.62
C LEU A 125 -13.16 9.88 13.37
N GLY A 126 -13.45 8.65 12.91
CA GLY A 126 -12.42 7.72 12.45
C GLY A 126 -11.97 8.02 11.02
N VAL A 127 -10.66 8.01 10.80
CA VAL A 127 -10.07 7.90 9.46
C VAL A 127 -9.20 6.65 9.48
N VAL A 128 -9.49 5.68 8.63
CA VAL A 128 -8.81 4.39 8.67
C VAL A 128 -8.11 4.15 7.34
N VAL A 129 -6.86 3.70 7.38
CA VAL A 129 -6.13 3.19 6.22
C VAL A 129 -5.85 1.71 6.42
N LEU A 130 -6.09 0.92 5.37
CA LEU A 130 -6.01 -0.54 5.43
C LEU A 130 -5.26 -1.09 4.20
N THR A 131 -4.24 -1.92 4.45
CA THR A 131 -3.63 -2.81 3.47
C THR A 131 -3.82 -4.25 3.94
N SER A 132 -4.39 -5.13 3.11
CA SER A 132 -4.66 -6.52 3.50
C SER A 132 -4.84 -7.42 2.30
N GLY A 133 -4.47 -8.68 2.43
CA GLY A 133 -4.63 -9.71 1.40
C GLY A 133 -3.33 -10.08 0.68
N GLY A 134 -2.33 -9.20 0.64
CA GLY A 134 -1.04 -9.50 0.00
C GLY A 134 -0.38 -10.74 0.62
N ASN A 135 -0.26 -10.78 1.94
CA ASN A 135 0.32 -11.92 2.65
C ASN A 135 -0.54 -13.20 2.54
N ASP A 136 -1.85 -13.07 2.43
CA ASP A 136 -2.75 -14.22 2.18
C ASP A 136 -2.36 -14.95 0.88
N ILE A 137 -1.91 -14.19 -0.11
CA ILE A 137 -1.49 -14.71 -1.42
C ILE A 137 -0.09 -15.30 -1.37
N ILE A 138 0.90 -14.57 -0.83
CA ILE A 138 2.32 -14.86 -1.07
C ILE A 138 2.99 -15.68 0.03
N HIS A 139 2.43 -15.79 1.22
CA HIS A 139 3.07 -16.52 2.33
C HIS A 139 3.62 -17.89 1.90
N ASN A 140 4.78 -18.21 2.44
CA ASN A 140 5.58 -19.42 2.16
C ASN A 140 6.22 -19.50 0.76
N TYR A 141 5.89 -18.64 -0.21
CA TYR A 141 6.51 -18.58 -1.54
C TYR A 141 6.71 -19.95 -2.21
N GLY A 142 5.70 -20.81 -2.15
CA GLY A 142 5.76 -22.16 -2.71
C GLY A 142 6.68 -23.14 -1.95
N ARG A 143 7.21 -22.79 -0.77
CA ARG A 143 8.02 -23.68 0.07
C ARG A 143 7.20 -24.80 0.75
N THR A 144 5.90 -24.59 0.88
CA THR A 144 4.93 -25.54 1.41
C THR A 144 3.76 -25.66 0.43
N PRO A 145 2.99 -26.76 0.46
CA PRO A 145 1.76 -26.83 -0.33
C PRO A 145 0.84 -25.63 -0.06
N PRO A 146 0.17 -25.11 -1.10
CA PRO A 146 -0.74 -23.97 -0.94
C PRO A 146 -1.88 -24.30 0.03
N ARG A 147 -2.30 -23.29 0.75
CA ARG A 147 -3.42 -23.33 1.68
C ARG A 147 -4.01 -21.94 1.87
N GLU A 148 -5.13 -21.82 2.56
CA GLU A 148 -5.66 -20.53 2.96
C GLU A 148 -4.58 -19.68 3.65
N GLU A 149 -4.50 -18.40 3.31
CA GLU A 149 -3.51 -17.44 3.79
C GLU A 149 -2.04 -17.78 3.44
N ALA A 150 -1.83 -18.67 2.48
CA ALA A 150 -0.52 -19.02 1.93
C ALA A 150 -0.69 -19.70 0.56
N MET A 151 -1.24 -18.97 -0.41
CA MET A 151 -1.78 -19.53 -1.65
C MET A 151 -0.74 -19.70 -2.75
N TYR A 152 0.49 -19.26 -2.54
CA TYR A 152 1.52 -19.27 -3.58
C TYR A 152 1.65 -20.66 -4.23
N GLY A 153 1.50 -20.70 -5.58
CA GLY A 153 1.56 -21.91 -6.39
C GLY A 153 0.23 -22.63 -6.61
N ALA A 154 -0.86 -22.20 -5.97
CA ALA A 154 -2.18 -22.78 -6.20
C ALA A 154 -2.78 -22.35 -7.55
N SER A 155 -3.64 -23.20 -8.12
CA SER A 155 -4.48 -22.79 -9.25
C SER A 155 -5.63 -21.91 -8.80
N LEU A 156 -6.20 -21.12 -9.72
CA LEU A 156 -7.37 -20.28 -9.43
C LEU A 156 -8.56 -21.11 -8.92
N ALA A 157 -8.73 -22.35 -9.42
CA ALA A 157 -9.79 -23.23 -8.96
C ALA A 157 -9.62 -23.67 -7.50
N GLU A 158 -8.38 -23.94 -7.07
CA GLU A 158 -8.06 -24.31 -5.69
C GLU A 158 -8.26 -23.15 -4.72
N VAL A 159 -7.92 -21.92 -5.10
CA VAL A 159 -8.01 -20.76 -4.21
C VAL A 159 -9.43 -20.20 -4.09
N LYS A 160 -10.34 -20.58 -4.98
CA LYS A 160 -11.70 -20.00 -4.97
C LYS A 160 -12.39 -20.02 -3.60
N PRO A 161 -12.41 -21.12 -2.83
CA PRO A 161 -13.01 -21.12 -1.49
C PRO A 161 -12.32 -20.13 -0.54
N TRP A 162 -11.01 -20.00 -0.63
CA TRP A 162 -10.22 -19.09 0.21
C TRP A 162 -10.44 -17.61 -0.14
N ILE A 163 -10.71 -17.32 -1.42
CA ILE A 163 -11.12 -15.98 -1.86
C ILE A 163 -12.52 -15.65 -1.33
N ASP A 164 -13.44 -16.62 -1.35
CA ASP A 164 -14.77 -16.46 -0.77
C ASP A 164 -14.71 -16.26 0.77
N ASP A 165 -13.73 -16.87 1.45
CA ASP A 165 -13.44 -16.65 2.87
C ASP A 165 -12.83 -15.27 3.12
N PHE A 166 -11.93 -14.81 2.28
CA PHE A 166 -11.38 -13.46 2.34
C PHE A 166 -12.45 -12.39 2.16
N ASP A 167 -13.38 -12.56 1.21
CA ASP A 167 -14.51 -11.65 0.96
C ASP A 167 -15.34 -11.48 2.25
N ARG A 168 -15.77 -12.59 2.87
CA ARG A 168 -16.53 -12.55 4.14
C ARG A 168 -15.71 -11.95 5.30
N ARG A 169 -14.42 -12.22 5.34
CA ARG A 169 -13.53 -11.72 6.36
C ARG A 169 -13.35 -10.20 6.23
N LEU A 170 -13.25 -9.70 4.99
CA LEU A 170 -13.12 -8.27 4.75
C LEU A 170 -14.37 -7.50 5.19
N ASP A 171 -15.57 -8.00 4.88
CA ASP A 171 -16.82 -7.43 5.39
C ASP A 171 -16.84 -7.39 6.95
N SER A 172 -16.38 -8.48 7.58
CA SER A 172 -16.27 -8.54 9.04
C SER A 172 -15.25 -7.56 9.60
N ILE A 173 -14.12 -7.36 8.91
CA ILE A 173 -13.09 -6.36 9.26
C ILE A 173 -13.70 -4.97 9.25
N LEU A 174 -14.41 -4.60 8.18
CA LEU A 174 -15.03 -3.28 8.06
C LEU A 174 -16.07 -3.03 9.17
N SER A 175 -16.97 -3.99 9.39
CA SER A 175 -18.00 -3.90 10.43
C SER A 175 -17.37 -3.74 11.82
N GLN A 176 -16.32 -4.50 12.15
CA GLN A 176 -15.63 -4.39 13.43
C GLN A 176 -14.88 -3.07 13.58
N ILE A 177 -14.35 -2.48 12.48
CA ILE A 177 -13.76 -1.13 12.50
C ILE A 177 -14.85 -0.10 12.80
N GLU A 178 -16.00 -0.17 12.14
CA GLU A 178 -17.15 0.73 12.37
C GLU A 178 -17.60 0.70 13.82
N ASP A 179 -17.66 -0.46 14.45
CA ASP A 179 -18.01 -0.63 15.87
C ASP A 179 -17.04 0.11 16.81
N ARG A 180 -15.80 0.40 16.36
CA ARG A 180 -14.82 1.18 17.13
C ARG A 180 -15.01 2.68 17.02
N PHE A 181 -15.83 3.14 16.08
CA PHE A 181 -16.08 4.55 15.82
C PHE A 181 -17.59 4.86 15.81
N PRO A 182 -18.24 4.89 16.99
CA PRO A 182 -19.67 5.19 17.06
C PRO A 182 -20.01 6.60 16.55
N GLY A 183 -19.02 7.49 16.45
CA GLY A 183 -19.12 8.82 15.82
C GLY A 183 -19.02 8.81 14.30
N GLY A 184 -18.84 7.63 13.70
CA GLY A 184 -18.61 7.41 12.26
C GLY A 184 -17.14 7.33 11.88
N CYS A 185 -16.88 6.69 10.76
CA CYS A 185 -15.54 6.62 10.18
C CYS A 185 -15.59 6.57 8.66
N GLU A 186 -14.50 7.00 8.04
CA GLU A 186 -14.21 6.79 6.62
C GLU A 186 -13.00 5.86 6.48
N ILE A 187 -13.14 4.81 5.70
CA ILE A 187 -12.17 3.73 5.56
C ILE A 187 -11.57 3.76 4.16
N PHE A 188 -10.27 3.81 4.06
CA PHE A 188 -9.51 3.83 2.80
C PHE A 188 -8.75 2.53 2.65
N ILE A 189 -9.14 1.69 1.68
CA ILE A 189 -8.56 0.37 1.44
C ILE A 189 -7.67 0.44 0.20
N ALA A 190 -6.39 0.08 0.33
CA ALA A 190 -5.53 -0.12 -0.82
C ALA A 190 -5.77 -1.50 -1.45
N ASN A 191 -5.82 -1.57 -2.77
CA ASN A 191 -5.68 -2.84 -3.47
C ASN A 191 -4.20 -3.26 -3.53
N ILE A 192 -3.95 -4.52 -3.96
CA ILE A 192 -2.65 -5.17 -3.92
C ILE A 192 -1.92 -4.89 -5.23
N PHE A 193 -0.71 -4.32 -5.16
CA PHE A 193 0.13 -4.10 -6.33
C PHE A 193 0.80 -5.38 -6.83
N ASP A 194 1.22 -5.36 -8.09
CA ASP A 194 1.92 -6.46 -8.74
C ASP A 194 3.38 -6.08 -9.03
N PRO A 195 4.36 -6.78 -8.43
CA PRO A 195 5.78 -6.52 -8.69
C PRO A 195 6.24 -6.93 -10.09
N THR A 196 5.42 -7.67 -10.86
CA THR A 196 5.75 -8.16 -12.21
C THR A 196 5.18 -7.26 -13.33
N ASP A 197 4.63 -6.11 -12.99
CA ASP A 197 4.08 -5.14 -13.95
C ASP A 197 3.03 -5.74 -14.89
N GLY A 198 2.19 -6.66 -14.39
CA GLY A 198 1.12 -7.31 -15.13
C GLY A 198 1.53 -8.54 -15.94
N LEU A 199 2.78 -8.96 -15.89
CA LEU A 199 3.28 -10.09 -16.68
C LEU A 199 3.20 -11.44 -15.97
N GLY A 200 3.19 -11.46 -14.64
CA GLY A 200 3.10 -12.67 -13.83
C GLY A 200 4.34 -13.56 -13.89
N ASP A 201 5.45 -13.07 -14.45
CA ASP A 201 6.70 -13.80 -14.62
C ASP A 201 7.60 -13.74 -13.38
N VAL A 202 7.04 -14.18 -12.26
CA VAL A 202 7.67 -14.18 -10.93
C VAL A 202 9.05 -14.86 -10.89
N GLU A 203 9.34 -15.74 -11.84
CA GLU A 203 10.64 -16.40 -12.01
C GLU A 203 11.76 -15.42 -12.30
N ARG A 204 11.47 -14.30 -12.94
CA ARG A 204 12.46 -13.22 -13.16
C ARG A 204 12.88 -12.55 -11.85
N ALA A 205 12.03 -12.62 -10.84
CA ALA A 205 12.33 -12.19 -9.48
C ALA A 205 13.02 -13.28 -8.65
N GLY A 206 13.31 -14.46 -9.24
CA GLY A 206 13.95 -15.59 -8.56
C GLY A 206 12.98 -16.45 -7.73
N LEU A 207 11.67 -16.30 -7.93
CA LEU A 207 10.64 -17.07 -7.25
C LEU A 207 10.26 -18.30 -8.07
N PRO A 208 9.67 -19.34 -7.47
CA PRO A 208 9.12 -20.48 -8.20
C PRO A 208 8.02 -20.04 -9.19
N ALA A 209 7.94 -20.71 -10.34
CA ALA A 209 6.90 -20.43 -11.34
C ALA A 209 5.49 -20.58 -10.75
N TRP A 210 4.62 -19.60 -11.05
CA TRP A 210 3.22 -19.65 -10.62
C TRP A 210 2.29 -19.19 -11.76
N LYS A 211 1.76 -20.18 -12.48
CA LYS A 211 0.96 -19.96 -13.68
C LYS A 211 -0.26 -19.07 -13.46
N ASP A 212 -0.95 -19.24 -12.33
CA ASP A 212 -2.21 -18.56 -12.05
C ASP A 212 -2.02 -17.30 -11.16
N SER A 213 -0.77 -16.84 -10.95
CA SER A 213 -0.43 -15.72 -10.06
C SER A 213 -1.28 -14.47 -10.32
N MET A 214 -1.36 -14.03 -11.57
CA MET A 214 -2.13 -12.84 -11.96
C MET A 214 -3.63 -13.04 -11.78
N ALA A 215 -4.15 -14.23 -12.10
CA ALA A 215 -5.57 -14.53 -11.94
C ALA A 215 -5.99 -14.54 -10.46
N VAL A 216 -5.12 -15.04 -9.57
CA VAL A 216 -5.35 -15.04 -8.12
C VAL A 216 -5.26 -13.62 -7.58
N LEU A 217 -4.24 -12.84 -7.95
CA LEU A 217 -4.09 -11.45 -7.55
C LEU A 217 -5.31 -10.60 -7.97
N GLU A 218 -5.74 -10.75 -9.23
CA GLU A 218 -6.90 -9.99 -9.73
C GLU A 218 -8.19 -10.39 -9.00
N ALA A 219 -8.37 -11.66 -8.67
CA ALA A 219 -9.54 -12.11 -7.90
C ALA A 219 -9.57 -11.48 -6.48
N TYR A 220 -8.41 -11.33 -5.83
CA TYR A 220 -8.31 -10.59 -4.56
C TYR A 220 -8.60 -9.10 -4.74
N ASN A 221 -8.05 -8.48 -5.76
CA ASN A 221 -8.30 -7.08 -6.08
C ASN A 221 -9.76 -6.82 -6.46
N ASP A 222 -10.44 -7.80 -7.08
CA ASP A 222 -11.87 -7.74 -7.33
C ASP A 222 -12.69 -7.75 -6.04
N VAL A 223 -12.31 -8.54 -5.04
CA VAL A 223 -12.94 -8.50 -3.71
C VAL A 223 -12.80 -7.10 -3.12
N LEU A 224 -11.58 -6.58 -3.01
CA LEU A 224 -11.30 -5.25 -2.46
C LEU A 224 -12.12 -4.15 -3.16
N ARG A 225 -12.22 -4.21 -4.49
CA ARG A 225 -12.98 -3.27 -5.31
C ARG A 225 -14.49 -3.35 -5.05
N ARG A 226 -15.04 -4.55 -5.04
CA ARG A 226 -16.49 -4.77 -4.78
C ARG A 226 -16.86 -4.34 -3.37
N THR A 227 -16.06 -4.70 -2.38
CA THR A 227 -16.28 -4.30 -0.99
C THR A 227 -16.28 -2.78 -0.83
N ALA A 228 -15.30 -2.07 -1.43
CA ALA A 228 -15.30 -0.61 -1.43
C ALA A 228 -16.55 0.00 -2.11
N GLN A 229 -17.10 -0.66 -3.13
CA GLN A 229 -18.30 -0.19 -3.82
C GLN A 229 -19.60 -0.48 -3.03
N SER A 230 -19.61 -1.53 -2.21
CA SER A 230 -20.79 -1.93 -1.43
C SER A 230 -20.92 -1.22 -0.07
N HIS A 231 -19.83 -0.67 0.45
CA HIS A 231 -19.78 0.05 1.71
C HIS A 231 -19.66 1.57 1.48
N PRO A 232 -20.67 2.38 1.85
CA PRO A 232 -20.72 3.80 1.47
C PRO A 232 -19.66 4.68 2.14
N ASN A 233 -19.04 4.22 3.22
CA ASN A 233 -17.94 4.88 3.94
C ASN A 233 -16.58 4.25 3.66
N THR A 234 -16.47 3.42 2.61
CA THR A 234 -15.24 2.75 2.22
C THR A 234 -14.81 3.19 0.83
N HIS A 235 -13.54 3.55 0.70
CA HIS A 235 -12.95 4.13 -0.49
C HIS A 235 -11.78 3.27 -0.97
N LEU A 236 -11.78 2.91 -2.25
CA LEU A 236 -10.67 2.17 -2.87
C LEU A 236 -9.52 3.14 -3.21
N VAL A 237 -8.33 2.83 -2.73
CA VAL A 237 -7.08 3.45 -3.16
C VAL A 237 -6.39 2.53 -4.16
N ASP A 238 -6.38 2.91 -5.44
CA ASP A 238 -5.90 2.05 -6.53
C ASP A 238 -4.38 2.06 -6.65
N VAL A 239 -3.73 1.39 -5.71
CA VAL A 239 -2.28 1.21 -5.66
C VAL A 239 -1.83 0.25 -6.76
N HIS A 240 -2.62 -0.79 -7.07
CA HIS A 240 -2.32 -1.75 -8.14
C HIS A 240 -2.02 -1.05 -9.46
N LYS A 241 -2.94 -0.21 -9.91
CA LYS A 241 -2.78 0.53 -11.17
C LYS A 241 -1.58 1.47 -11.15
N ALA A 242 -1.33 2.13 -10.02
CA ALA A 242 -0.26 3.11 -9.91
C ALA A 242 1.13 2.47 -9.93
N PHE A 243 1.26 1.22 -9.49
CA PHE A 243 2.55 0.51 -9.45
C PHE A 243 2.93 -0.16 -10.77
N LEU A 244 2.00 -0.31 -11.72
CA LEU A 244 2.30 -0.86 -13.04
C LEU A 244 3.33 0.02 -13.77
N GLY A 245 4.43 -0.59 -14.20
CA GLY A 245 5.59 0.08 -14.79
C GLY A 245 6.68 0.46 -13.79
N HIS A 246 6.47 0.17 -12.49
CA HIS A 246 7.42 0.46 -11.42
C HIS A 246 7.91 -0.79 -10.67
N GLY A 247 7.58 -1.98 -11.16
CA GLY A 247 8.06 -3.28 -10.72
C GLY A 247 9.36 -3.72 -11.38
N ILE A 248 9.54 -5.04 -11.51
CA ILE A 248 10.78 -5.63 -12.05
C ILE A 248 11.05 -5.29 -13.52
N HIS A 249 10.06 -4.77 -14.25
CA HIS A 249 10.14 -4.34 -15.65
C HIS A 249 10.23 -2.81 -15.82
N SER A 250 10.38 -2.05 -14.75
CA SER A 250 10.39 -0.58 -14.77
C SER A 250 11.41 0.05 -15.73
N MET A 251 12.50 -0.67 -16.05
CA MET A 251 13.54 -0.22 -16.97
C MET A 251 13.31 -0.67 -18.44
N GLU A 252 12.27 -1.45 -18.71
CA GLU A 252 11.99 -2.00 -20.03
C GLU A 252 11.17 -1.01 -20.86
N PHE A 253 11.84 -0.10 -21.57
CA PHE A 253 11.20 0.98 -22.35
C PHE A 253 10.24 0.48 -23.44
N TRP A 254 10.25 -0.82 -23.76
CA TRP A 254 9.31 -1.48 -24.67
C TRP A 254 8.11 -2.11 -23.96
N GLY A 255 8.10 -2.11 -22.64
CA GLY A 255 7.02 -2.66 -21.83
C GLY A 255 5.71 -1.88 -21.96
N ALA A 256 4.58 -2.58 -21.83
CA ALA A 256 3.25 -1.99 -21.98
C ALA A 256 2.96 -0.89 -20.94
N HIS A 257 3.57 -0.99 -19.77
CA HIS A 257 3.37 -0.08 -18.63
C HIS A 257 4.56 0.84 -18.38
N PHE A 258 5.54 0.91 -19.31
CA PHE A 258 6.72 1.76 -19.13
C PHE A 258 6.32 3.22 -18.94
N ASP A 259 6.65 3.79 -17.79
CA ASP A 259 6.49 5.22 -17.54
C ASP A 259 7.76 5.98 -17.94
N ARG A 260 7.67 6.74 -19.05
CA ARG A 260 8.78 7.56 -19.55
C ARG A 260 9.14 8.71 -18.62
N GLN A 261 8.20 9.19 -17.81
CA GLN A 261 8.41 10.34 -16.92
C GLN A 261 9.00 9.91 -15.58
N ASP A 262 8.69 8.68 -15.14
CA ASP A 262 9.24 8.09 -13.92
C ASP A 262 9.64 6.62 -14.15
N PRO A 263 10.71 6.34 -14.92
CA PRO A 263 11.17 4.97 -15.20
C PRO A 263 11.93 4.38 -14.00
N HIS A 264 11.39 4.54 -12.79
CA HIS A 264 12.06 4.11 -11.56
C HIS A 264 11.32 2.96 -10.92
N TYR A 265 12.11 2.09 -10.29
CA TYR A 265 11.63 1.00 -9.48
C TYR A 265 11.11 1.50 -8.12
N TRP A 266 9.89 1.10 -7.73
CA TRP A 266 9.24 1.57 -6.50
C TRP A 266 9.21 0.53 -5.38
N LEU A 267 9.78 -0.66 -5.59
CA LEU A 267 9.76 -1.72 -4.60
C LEU A 267 11.09 -1.79 -3.83
N PHE A 268 11.06 -2.37 -2.66
CA PHE A 268 12.22 -2.68 -1.85
C PHE A 268 12.91 -3.95 -2.38
N ILE A 269 14.07 -4.29 -1.85
CA ILE A 269 14.86 -5.45 -2.29
C ILE A 269 14.13 -6.79 -2.15
N ASN A 270 13.14 -6.87 -1.28
CA ASN A 270 12.32 -8.07 -1.07
C ASN A 270 11.16 -8.22 -2.06
N LEU A 271 10.92 -7.27 -2.97
CA LEU A 271 9.83 -7.24 -3.95
C LEU A 271 8.41 -7.11 -3.40
N GLU A 272 8.24 -7.25 -2.10
CA GLU A 272 6.94 -7.26 -1.43
C GLU A 272 6.56 -5.88 -0.91
N ASP A 273 7.55 -5.11 -0.50
CA ASP A 273 7.35 -3.83 0.14
C ASP A 273 7.79 -2.68 -0.77
N PRO A 274 7.18 -1.50 -0.64
CA PRO A 274 7.62 -0.31 -1.34
C PRO A 274 8.99 0.19 -0.85
N ASN A 275 9.78 0.78 -1.74
CA ASN A 275 10.88 1.66 -1.34
C ASN A 275 10.35 3.07 -1.02
N GLU A 276 11.22 4.03 -0.72
CA GLU A 276 10.79 5.39 -0.35
C GLU A 276 9.99 6.11 -1.45
N ARG A 277 10.25 5.80 -2.75
CA ARG A 277 9.44 6.33 -3.87
C ARG A 277 8.06 5.68 -3.88
N GLY A 278 7.99 4.35 -3.76
CA GLY A 278 6.72 3.65 -3.68
C GLY A 278 5.88 4.12 -2.48
N TYR A 279 6.51 4.35 -1.33
CA TYR A 279 5.81 4.94 -0.17
C TYR A 279 5.32 6.36 -0.42
N ASP A 280 6.06 7.18 -1.18
CA ASP A 280 5.59 8.50 -1.57
C ASP A 280 4.39 8.42 -2.52
N ALA A 281 4.43 7.51 -3.49
CA ALA A 281 3.33 7.27 -4.40
C ALA A 281 2.06 6.80 -3.65
N ILE A 282 2.18 5.83 -2.75
CA ILE A 282 1.05 5.35 -1.93
C ILE A 282 0.46 6.48 -1.09
N ARG A 283 1.30 7.27 -0.40
CA ARG A 283 0.85 8.42 0.37
C ARG A 283 0.01 9.38 -0.48
N ARG A 284 0.48 9.73 -1.68
CA ARG A 284 -0.21 10.66 -2.59
C ARG A 284 -1.56 10.10 -3.04
N LEU A 285 -1.64 8.80 -3.32
CA LEU A 285 -2.90 8.14 -3.67
C LEU A 285 -3.92 8.20 -2.54
N PHE A 286 -3.50 7.92 -1.29
CA PHE A 286 -4.38 8.05 -0.13
C PHE A 286 -4.84 9.49 0.08
N LEU A 287 -3.94 10.48 -0.01
CA LEU A 287 -4.29 11.89 0.13
C LEU A 287 -5.28 12.36 -0.93
N LEU A 288 -5.14 11.91 -2.18
CA LEU A 288 -6.07 12.23 -3.26
C LEU A 288 -7.46 11.64 -3.03
N GLU A 289 -7.53 10.40 -2.54
CA GLU A 289 -8.83 9.78 -2.25
C GLU A 289 -9.49 10.42 -1.03
N MET A 290 -8.72 10.78 -0.01
CA MET A 290 -9.20 11.54 1.14
C MET A 290 -9.67 12.95 0.75
N GLU A 291 -8.95 13.64 -0.16
CA GLU A 291 -9.36 14.94 -0.70
C GLU A 291 -10.70 14.85 -1.45
N ARG A 292 -10.91 13.81 -2.27
CA ARG A 292 -12.19 13.57 -2.96
C ARG A 292 -13.34 13.37 -1.98
N SER A 293 -13.05 12.77 -0.85
CA SER A 293 -14.02 12.42 0.20
C SER A 293 -14.13 13.49 1.30
N LYS A 294 -13.48 14.65 1.16
CA LYS A 294 -13.34 15.66 2.25
C LYS A 294 -14.67 16.16 2.82
N ASP A 295 -15.74 16.18 2.04
CA ASP A 295 -17.06 16.62 2.52
C ASP A 295 -17.70 15.62 3.50
N ARG A 296 -17.20 14.40 3.55
CA ARG A 296 -17.66 13.34 4.47
C ARG A 296 -17.04 13.46 5.87
N PHE A 297 -16.01 14.27 6.03
CA PHE A 297 -15.38 14.54 7.33
C PHE A 297 -16.11 15.60 8.17
N LYS A 298 -17.13 16.26 7.62
CA LYS A 298 -17.91 17.33 8.28
C LYS A 298 -18.83 16.84 9.39
#